data_96146048d51c565d21698e9547fc42f6
#
_entry.id   96146048d51c565d21698e9547fc42f6
#
_cell.length_a   1.000
_cell.length_b   1.000
_cell.length_c   1.000
_cell.angle_alpha   90.00
_cell.angle_beta   90.00
_cell.angle_gamma   90.00
#
_symmetry.space_group_name_H-M   'P 1'
#
loop_
_entity.id
_entity.type
_entity.pdbx_description
1 polymer ?
#
loop_
_entity_poly.entity_id
_entity_poly.type
_entity_poly.pdbx_seq_one_letter_code
_entity_poly.pdbx_strand_id
1 'polypeptide(L)'
;MPQISLRACEMPESPIRKLFPLAEAAKARGVKVYHLNIGQPDLPTPQVGLDALKQVDRTVLEYSPSDGYRSLREKLVEYYAQYQIRLTADDIIVTTGGSEAVLFAFMSCLNPGDEIIVPEPAYANYMAFAVS
;
A
#
# COMPACT_ATOMS: atom_id res chain seq x y z
N MET A 1 4.25 32.84 -6.91
CA MET A 1 4.45 31.64 -6.09
C MET A 1 3.77 30.48 -6.78
N PRO A 2 4.33 29.26 -6.78
CA PRO A 2 3.63 28.11 -7.32
C PRO A 2 2.32 27.87 -6.53
N GLN A 3 1.25 27.55 -7.23
CA GLN A 3 -0.05 27.25 -6.62
C GLN A 3 -0.17 25.73 -6.45
N ILE A 4 -0.89 25.32 -5.41
CA ILE A 4 -1.24 23.93 -5.17
C ILE A 4 -2.26 23.50 -6.24
N SER A 5 -2.16 22.29 -6.77
CA SER A 5 -3.10 21.78 -7.78
C SER A 5 -4.51 21.62 -7.18
N LEU A 6 -5.52 21.69 -8.04
CA LEU A 6 -6.92 21.46 -7.63
C LEU A 6 -7.08 20.07 -7.00
N ARG A 7 -6.47 19.03 -7.59
CA ARG A 7 -6.47 17.67 -7.03
C ARG A 7 -5.93 17.61 -5.60
N ALA A 8 -4.84 18.34 -5.31
CA ALA A 8 -4.28 18.37 -3.96
C ALA A 8 -5.20 19.11 -2.97
N CYS A 9 -5.96 20.10 -3.43
CA CYS A 9 -6.96 20.78 -2.61
C CYS A 9 -8.21 19.92 -2.34
N GLU A 10 -8.58 19.07 -3.27
CA GLU A 10 -9.78 18.20 -3.21
C GLU A 10 -9.49 16.87 -2.49
N MET A 11 -8.21 16.50 -2.34
CA MET A 11 -7.82 15.24 -1.69
C MET A 11 -8.29 15.20 -0.23
N PRO A 12 -9.09 14.19 0.16
CA PRO A 12 -9.57 14.07 1.53
C PRO A 12 -8.42 13.76 2.48
N GLU A 13 -8.45 14.39 3.65
CA GLU A 13 -7.52 14.09 4.73
C GLU A 13 -7.72 12.65 5.22
N SER A 14 -6.61 11.93 5.48
CA SER A 14 -6.67 10.57 5.99
C SER A 14 -7.41 10.52 7.35
N PRO A 15 -8.54 9.82 7.46
CA PRO A 15 -9.29 9.70 8.71
C PRO A 15 -8.50 9.00 9.82
N ILE A 16 -7.47 8.24 9.47
CA ILE A 16 -6.57 7.57 10.41
C ILE A 16 -5.55 8.58 10.95
N ARG A 17 -4.90 9.32 10.06
CA ARG A 17 -3.78 10.21 10.43
C ARG A 17 -4.21 11.48 11.12
N LYS A 18 -5.40 12.01 10.83
CA LYS A 18 -5.94 13.20 11.51
C LYS A 18 -6.12 13.04 13.01
N LEU A 19 -6.19 11.80 13.51
CA LEU A 19 -6.29 11.52 14.94
C LEU A 19 -4.93 11.52 15.65
N PHE A 20 -3.82 11.48 14.92
CA PHE A 20 -2.47 11.42 15.51
C PHE A 20 -2.15 12.56 16.48
N PRO A 21 -2.39 13.85 16.16
CA PRO A 21 -2.12 14.95 17.08
C PRO A 21 -2.91 14.86 18.40
N LEU A 22 -4.16 14.37 18.33
CA LEU A 22 -5.02 14.17 19.50
C LEU A 22 -4.47 13.07 20.41
N ALA A 23 -4.00 11.96 19.80
CA ALA A 23 -3.38 10.86 20.52
C ALA A 23 -2.08 11.32 21.22
N GLU A 24 -1.22 12.05 20.53
CA GLU A 24 0.02 12.58 21.11
C GLU A 24 -0.24 13.59 22.25
N ALA A 25 -1.21 14.47 22.08
CA ALA A 25 -1.61 15.39 23.14
C ALA A 25 -2.18 14.66 24.38
N ALA A 26 -2.89 13.55 24.21
CA ALA A 26 -3.36 12.72 25.31
C ALA A 26 -2.19 12.00 26.01
N LYS A 27 -1.27 11.40 25.26
CA LYS A 27 -0.06 10.77 25.80
C LYS A 27 0.80 11.75 26.59
N ALA A 28 0.97 12.99 26.08
CA ALA A 28 1.72 14.04 26.78
C ALA A 28 1.13 14.40 28.16
N ARG A 29 -0.17 14.18 28.37
CA ARG A 29 -0.85 14.31 29.66
C ARG A 29 -0.82 13.05 30.53
N GLY A 30 -0.06 12.02 30.13
CA GLY A 30 0.04 10.74 30.84
C GLY A 30 -1.15 9.78 30.59
N VAL A 31 -2.02 10.06 29.63
CA VAL A 31 -3.14 9.19 29.30
C VAL A 31 -2.65 8.02 28.43
N LYS A 32 -2.99 6.80 28.82
CA LYS A 32 -2.73 5.61 27.98
C LYS A 32 -3.69 5.59 26.81
N VAL A 33 -3.15 5.67 25.59
CA VAL A 33 -3.94 5.66 24.34
C VAL A 33 -3.86 4.29 23.68
N TYR A 34 -5.01 3.70 23.39
CA TYR A 34 -5.15 2.47 22.61
C TYR A 34 -5.51 2.78 21.16
N HIS A 35 -4.65 2.39 20.23
CA HIS A 35 -4.82 2.69 18.80
C HIS A 35 -5.65 1.60 18.11
N LEU A 36 -6.97 1.73 18.14
CA LEU A 36 -7.89 0.83 17.44
C LEU A 36 -8.17 1.23 15.99
N ASN A 37 -7.63 2.37 15.57
CA ASN A 37 -7.79 2.94 14.22
C ASN A 37 -6.65 2.54 13.27
N ILE A 38 -5.67 1.79 13.74
CA ILE A 38 -4.50 1.37 12.95
C ILE A 38 -4.55 -0.15 12.82
N GLY A 39 -4.59 -0.65 11.58
CA GLY A 39 -4.52 -2.07 11.27
C GLY A 39 -3.10 -2.63 11.31
N GLN A 40 -2.39 -2.40 12.41
CA GLN A 40 -1.04 -2.95 12.57
C GLN A 40 -1.11 -4.40 13.03
N PRO A 41 -0.39 -5.33 12.36
CA PRO A 41 -0.31 -6.72 12.82
C PRO A 41 0.29 -6.82 14.22
N ASP A 42 -0.28 -7.68 15.05
CA ASP A 42 0.21 -8.03 16.39
C ASP A 42 0.90 -9.41 16.43
N LEU A 43 0.83 -10.15 15.32
CA LEU A 43 1.53 -11.41 15.17
C LEU A 43 2.99 -11.19 14.74
N PRO A 44 3.92 -12.02 15.22
CA PRO A 44 5.31 -11.95 14.78
C PRO A 44 5.44 -12.15 13.27
N THR A 45 6.32 -11.37 12.64
CA THR A 45 6.70 -11.61 11.24
C THR A 45 7.33 -13.00 11.10
N PRO A 46 6.98 -13.78 10.07
CA PRO A 46 7.57 -15.10 9.86
C PRO A 46 9.10 -15.07 9.87
N GLN A 47 9.68 -15.90 10.73
CA GLN A 47 11.14 -15.91 10.98
C GLN A 47 11.93 -16.19 9.69
N VAL A 48 11.40 -17.05 8.81
CA VAL A 48 12.02 -17.36 7.51
C VAL A 48 12.27 -16.11 6.66
N GLY A 49 11.33 -15.15 6.68
CA GLY A 49 11.49 -13.87 5.96
C GLY A 49 12.56 -12.99 6.59
N LEU A 50 12.58 -12.90 7.93
CA LEU A 50 13.58 -12.13 8.65
C LEU A 50 14.99 -12.71 8.47
N ASP A 51 15.11 -14.02 8.46
CA ASP A 51 16.41 -14.68 8.27
C ASP A 51 16.90 -14.56 6.82
N ALA A 52 16.01 -14.59 5.83
CA ALA A 52 16.36 -14.33 4.44
C ALA A 52 16.94 -12.91 4.25
N LEU A 53 16.37 -11.90 4.92
CA LEU A 53 16.92 -10.53 4.89
C LEU A 53 18.33 -10.44 5.49
N LYS A 54 18.62 -11.18 6.57
CA LYS A 54 19.95 -11.21 7.19
C LYS A 54 21.01 -11.91 6.32
N GLN A 55 20.56 -12.77 5.41
CA GLN A 55 21.44 -13.53 4.51
C GLN A 55 21.72 -12.80 3.19
N VAL A 56 21.24 -11.57 3.03
CA VAL A 56 21.54 -10.76 1.83
C VAL A 56 23.02 -10.37 1.86
N ASP A 57 23.82 -11.05 1.05
CA ASP A 57 25.26 -10.80 0.85
C ASP A 57 25.49 -10.09 -0.49
N ARG A 58 24.94 -8.88 -0.61
CA ARG A 58 25.12 -8.04 -1.80
C ARG A 58 25.86 -6.77 -1.42
N THR A 59 26.97 -6.52 -2.07
CA THR A 59 27.76 -5.29 -1.93
C THR A 59 27.22 -4.14 -2.79
N VAL A 60 26.48 -4.47 -3.85
CA VAL A 60 25.84 -3.51 -4.74
C VAL A 60 24.36 -3.83 -4.83
N LEU A 61 23.52 -2.83 -4.62
CA LEU A 61 22.07 -2.90 -4.81
C LEU A 61 21.74 -2.34 -6.20
N GLU A 62 21.63 -3.24 -7.17
CA GLU A 62 21.28 -2.91 -8.55
C GLU A 62 19.79 -2.58 -8.67
N TYR A 63 19.42 -1.88 -9.75
CA TYR A 63 18.01 -1.71 -10.11
C TYR A 63 17.35 -3.07 -10.38
N SER A 64 16.14 -3.23 -9.87
CA SER A 64 15.29 -4.36 -10.28
C SER A 64 14.67 -4.10 -11.66
N PRO A 65 14.22 -5.16 -12.37
CA PRO A 65 13.33 -4.97 -13.53
C PRO A 65 12.10 -4.16 -13.15
N SER A 66 11.58 -3.34 -14.07
CA SER A 66 10.45 -2.43 -13.81
C SER A 66 9.17 -3.14 -13.35
N ASP A 67 8.99 -4.37 -13.79
CA ASP A 67 7.87 -5.25 -13.44
C ASP A 67 8.14 -6.15 -12.23
N GLY A 68 9.34 -6.04 -11.63
CA GLY A 68 9.80 -6.85 -10.51
C GLY A 68 10.54 -8.12 -10.94
N TYR A 69 11.25 -8.74 -10.01
CA TYR A 69 12.01 -9.96 -10.28
C TYR A 69 11.11 -11.08 -10.78
N ARG A 70 11.50 -11.71 -11.90
CA ARG A 70 10.75 -12.79 -12.51
C ARG A 70 10.52 -13.96 -11.55
N SER A 71 11.54 -14.32 -10.76
CA SER A 71 11.43 -15.39 -9.75
C SER A 71 10.35 -15.12 -8.70
N LEU A 72 10.16 -13.87 -8.29
CA LEU A 72 9.07 -13.49 -7.39
C LEU A 72 7.70 -13.59 -8.09
N ARG A 73 7.61 -13.09 -9.32
CA ARG A 73 6.37 -13.14 -10.10
C ARG A 73 5.92 -14.59 -10.38
N GLU A 74 6.85 -15.48 -10.70
CA GLU A 74 6.58 -16.92 -10.86
C GLU A 74 6.07 -17.55 -9.56
N LYS A 75 6.62 -17.19 -8.40
CA LYS A 75 6.10 -17.63 -7.10
C LYS A 75 4.71 -17.06 -6.76
N LEU A 76 4.44 -15.85 -7.18
CA LEU A 76 3.10 -15.27 -7.04
C LEU A 76 2.07 -16.00 -7.93
N VAL A 77 2.45 -16.46 -9.14
CA VAL A 77 1.59 -17.31 -9.97
C VAL A 77 1.22 -18.61 -9.23
N GLU A 78 2.20 -19.29 -8.62
CA GLU A 78 1.96 -20.49 -7.81
C GLU A 78 1.03 -20.18 -6.61
N TYR A 79 1.23 -19.05 -5.95
CA TYR A 79 0.39 -18.61 -4.83
C TYR A 79 -1.05 -18.34 -5.25
N TYR A 80 -1.27 -17.58 -6.31
CA TYR A 80 -2.62 -17.25 -6.78
C TYR A 80 -3.36 -18.46 -7.35
N ALA A 81 -2.64 -19.43 -7.93
CA ALA A 81 -3.24 -20.68 -8.42
C ALA A 81 -3.94 -21.47 -7.30
N GLN A 82 -3.50 -21.37 -6.05
CA GLN A 82 -4.15 -22.00 -4.89
C GLN A 82 -5.55 -21.42 -4.62
N TYR A 83 -5.81 -20.20 -5.06
CA TYR A 83 -7.11 -19.53 -4.98
C TYR A 83 -7.89 -19.57 -6.30
N GLN A 84 -7.52 -20.45 -7.23
CA GLN A 84 -8.13 -20.60 -8.55
C GLN A 84 -8.01 -19.36 -9.46
N ILE A 85 -7.07 -18.47 -9.14
CA ILE A 85 -6.73 -17.30 -9.97
C ILE A 85 -5.60 -17.72 -10.90
N ARG A 86 -5.91 -17.78 -12.20
CA ARG A 86 -4.96 -18.23 -13.23
C ARG A 86 -4.27 -17.02 -13.83
N LEU A 87 -2.98 -16.90 -13.59
CA LEU A 87 -2.11 -15.83 -14.09
C LEU A 87 -0.85 -16.43 -14.71
N THR A 88 -0.18 -15.64 -15.52
CA THR A 88 1.22 -15.86 -15.92
C THR A 88 2.10 -14.83 -15.21
N ALA A 89 3.41 -15.02 -15.24
CA ALA A 89 4.33 -14.04 -14.67
C ALA A 89 4.24 -12.66 -15.37
N ASP A 90 3.78 -12.63 -16.62
CA ASP A 90 3.65 -11.40 -17.40
C ASP A 90 2.36 -10.62 -17.08
N ASP A 91 1.43 -11.23 -16.33
CA ASP A 91 0.23 -10.58 -15.82
C ASP A 91 0.48 -9.89 -14.45
N ILE A 92 1.70 -9.94 -13.93
CA ILE A 92 2.03 -9.47 -12.57
C ILE A 92 3.08 -8.37 -12.64
N ILE A 93 2.78 -7.24 -12.01
CA ILE A 93 3.73 -6.15 -11.73
C ILE A 93 3.91 -6.03 -10.22
N VAL A 94 5.16 -6.01 -9.77
CA VAL A 94 5.51 -5.82 -8.36
C VAL A 94 5.67 -4.33 -8.09
N THR A 95 4.92 -3.80 -7.13
CA THR A 95 4.92 -2.40 -6.75
C THR A 95 5.50 -2.18 -5.35
N THR A 96 5.79 -0.94 -5.00
CA THR A 96 6.21 -0.54 -3.64
C THR A 96 5.00 -0.53 -2.71
N GLY A 97 4.46 -1.71 -2.45
CA GLY A 97 3.28 -1.93 -1.61
C GLY A 97 1.96 -1.71 -2.35
N GLY A 98 0.86 -2.07 -1.64
CA GLY A 98 -0.49 -2.05 -2.21
C GLY A 98 -1.01 -0.66 -2.60
N SER A 99 -0.52 0.41 -1.96
CA SER A 99 -0.93 1.78 -2.29
C SER A 99 -0.52 2.18 -3.71
N GLU A 100 0.70 1.85 -4.12
CA GLU A 100 1.16 2.11 -5.49
C GLU A 100 0.41 1.23 -6.49
N ALA A 101 0.14 -0.03 -6.14
CA ALA A 101 -0.65 -0.93 -6.99
C ALA A 101 -2.05 -0.36 -7.27
N VAL A 102 -2.75 0.13 -6.26
CA VAL A 102 -4.08 0.72 -6.41
C VAL A 102 -4.02 2.00 -7.23
N LEU A 103 -3.01 2.86 -6.96
CA LEU A 103 -2.83 4.10 -7.73
C LEU A 103 -2.58 3.79 -9.22
N PHE A 104 -1.71 2.83 -9.52
CA PHE A 104 -1.45 2.43 -10.92
C PHE A 104 -2.68 1.83 -11.59
N ALA A 105 -3.46 1.02 -10.87
CA ALA A 105 -4.71 0.48 -11.40
C ALA A 105 -5.70 1.60 -11.74
N PHE A 106 -5.87 2.59 -10.87
CA PHE A 106 -6.77 3.71 -11.13
C PHE A 106 -6.28 4.59 -12.28
N MET A 107 -5.00 4.94 -12.30
CA MET A 107 -4.41 5.72 -13.39
C MET A 107 -4.49 5.02 -14.75
N SER A 108 -4.47 3.68 -14.77
CA SER A 108 -4.55 2.90 -16.00
C SER A 108 -5.97 2.67 -16.49
N CYS A 109 -6.96 2.67 -15.58
CA CYS A 109 -8.34 2.29 -15.89
C CYS A 109 -9.34 3.43 -15.88
N LEU A 110 -8.99 4.59 -15.30
CA LEU A 110 -9.92 5.72 -15.09
C LEU A 110 -9.43 6.97 -15.79
N ASN A 111 -10.35 7.67 -16.45
CA ASN A 111 -10.13 9.01 -16.98
C ASN A 111 -10.75 10.06 -16.02
N PRO A 112 -10.39 11.34 -16.16
CA PRO A 112 -11.08 12.40 -15.42
C PRO A 112 -12.60 12.38 -15.68
N GLY A 113 -13.38 12.24 -14.62
CA GLY A 113 -14.84 12.15 -14.67
C GLY A 113 -15.41 10.72 -14.67
N ASP A 114 -14.57 9.69 -14.76
CA ASP A 114 -15.01 8.31 -14.56
C ASP A 114 -15.36 8.06 -13.08
N GLU A 115 -16.20 7.07 -12.82
CA GLU A 115 -16.69 6.71 -11.49
C GLU A 115 -16.22 5.30 -11.12
N ILE A 116 -15.93 5.10 -9.82
CA ILE A 116 -15.64 3.78 -9.24
C ILE A 116 -16.55 3.50 -8.06
N ILE A 117 -16.84 2.22 -7.83
CA ILE A 117 -17.57 1.76 -6.65
C ILE A 117 -16.57 1.26 -5.63
N VAL A 118 -16.55 1.90 -4.46
CA VAL A 118 -15.74 1.47 -3.31
C VAL A 118 -16.69 0.90 -2.25
N PRO A 119 -16.72 -0.44 -2.04
CA PRO A 119 -17.55 -1.02 -0.99
C PRO A 119 -17.01 -0.65 0.39
N GLU A 120 -17.90 -0.31 1.32
CA GLU A 120 -17.56 0.00 2.71
C GLU A 120 -17.91 -1.15 3.66
N PRO A 121 -17.12 -1.35 4.73
CA PRO A 121 -15.95 -0.59 5.18
C PRO A 121 -14.73 -0.81 4.28
N ALA A 122 -14.00 0.26 3.96
CA ALA A 122 -12.90 0.26 3.01
C ALA A 122 -11.61 0.82 3.61
N TYR A 123 -10.50 0.54 2.96
CA TYR A 123 -9.24 1.21 3.28
C TYR A 123 -9.34 2.70 2.89
N ALA A 124 -9.07 3.56 3.86
CA ALA A 124 -9.31 5.00 3.75
C ALA A 124 -8.65 5.68 2.54
N ASN A 125 -7.52 5.13 2.06
CA ASN A 125 -6.79 5.72 0.94
C ASN A 125 -7.44 5.46 -0.43
N TYR A 126 -8.37 4.52 -0.56
CA TYR A 126 -9.03 4.27 -1.85
C TYR A 126 -9.74 5.52 -2.38
N MET A 127 -10.41 6.26 -1.49
CA MET A 127 -11.07 7.52 -1.86
C MET A 127 -10.04 8.59 -2.28
N ALA A 128 -8.92 8.69 -1.55
CA ALA A 128 -7.86 9.64 -1.89
C ALA A 128 -7.21 9.32 -3.24
N PHE A 129 -6.96 8.04 -3.54
CA PHE A 129 -6.38 7.61 -4.81
C PHE A 129 -7.35 7.80 -5.98
N ALA A 130 -8.67 7.71 -5.76
CA ALA A 130 -9.65 7.99 -6.80
C ALA A 130 -9.68 9.47 -7.22
N VAL A 131 -9.28 10.39 -6.32
CA VAL A 131 -9.19 11.84 -6.60
C VAL A 131 -7.83 12.23 -7.20
N SER A 132 -6.79 11.40 -7.02
CA SER A 132 -5.44 11.68 -7.48
C SER A 132 -5.30 11.57 -8.99
#